data_5554ecb00a8a120a9aade01115f27560
#
_entry.id   5554ecb00a8a120a9aade01115f27560
#
_cell.length_a   1.000
_cell.length_b   1.000
_cell.length_c   1.000
_cell.angle_alpha   90.00
_cell.angle_beta   90.00
_cell.angle_gamma   90.00
#
_symmetry.space_group_name_H-M   'P 1'
#
loop_
_entity.id
_entity.type
_entity.pdbx_description
1 polymer ?
#
loop_
_entity_poly.entity_id
_entity_poly.type
_entity_poly.pdbx_seq_one_letter_code
_entity_poly.pdbx_strand_id
1 'polypeptide(L)'
;MYQFKKEDAFRFARERGHAYKIVGNEMRFKKCPYCKYETNDKDTFSINLETGMFKCMRSTCGAHGNMITLHKDFNFSLGNYADEYFDRARQFRTFPRKPKPEPKPKAIEYMESRGISKAVCEKYSITVSKDDESVLVIPFYDEKDELTFIKYRHTDYDPEKHTGKEWCIKDTKPILFGMAQCNPENKTLIMTEGQIDSLSVAEAGIENAVSVPTGKNGFSWVPYCWDWLQQFETLIVFGDREGDTITLLEEMSNRFNGLVKHVRLEDYKDCKDANDILRKYGAEQIRACIENAEPVAVKEIKDILDVKKVNLKDLENFNTGIYKLNKILGGFYMGQVILLTGERGKGKSTLASQFGTMAVKAGYNTFFYSGELMDWYFRNWLDFQVAGDKYINKVRNSFGDWDYSVDGSIYPQIEKWYGGRVKIYDNNIVQEDEHDDLLETIEKAITRYSCRAIFIDNLMTAMNDDITSDLNRQQTAFVRKLTHIAKRFNVVIFLVAHPKKAQGGKYNFSNDDVAGSSNITNLVDVVLRYDVPERIEEEAADSRPQRVLQVFKNRLTGKLCTDGIGLYYQESSKRISEDPNTFDWELGWENITTDFTEADVDSLEIEF
;
A
#
# COMPACT_ATOMS: atom_id res chain seq x y z
N MET A 1 -13.55 1.56 24.68
CA MET A 1 -14.56 0.90 23.82
C MET A 1 -15.50 1.97 23.32
N TYR A 2 -15.71 2.10 22.01
CA TYR A 2 -16.61 3.10 21.44
C TYR A 2 -18.05 2.84 21.87
N GLN A 3 -18.73 3.89 22.30
CA GLN A 3 -20.16 3.85 22.61
C GLN A 3 -20.87 4.79 21.62
N PHE A 4 -21.81 4.24 20.86
CA PHE A 4 -22.55 4.99 19.85
C PHE A 4 -23.28 6.20 20.45
N LYS A 5 -23.21 7.33 19.75
CA LYS A 5 -23.99 8.55 20.02
C LYS A 5 -24.70 8.98 18.73
N LYS A 6 -25.95 9.44 18.85
CA LYS A 6 -26.72 9.93 17.68
C LYS A 6 -25.98 11.01 16.89
N GLU A 7 -25.22 11.83 17.57
CA GLU A 7 -24.40 12.91 17.00
C GLU A 7 -23.40 12.41 15.97
N ASP A 8 -22.91 11.17 16.11
CA ASP A 8 -21.96 10.58 15.17
C ASP A 8 -22.62 10.27 13.82
N ALA A 9 -23.88 9.81 13.81
CA ALA A 9 -24.63 9.61 12.57
C ALA A 9 -24.91 10.94 11.86
N PHE A 10 -25.26 11.99 12.62
CA PHE A 10 -25.45 13.33 12.06
C PHE A 10 -24.13 13.94 11.52
N ARG A 11 -23.02 13.65 12.21
CA ARG A 11 -21.68 14.09 11.79
C ARG A 11 -21.29 13.41 10.48
N PHE A 12 -21.48 12.08 10.38
CA PHE A 12 -21.24 11.35 9.14
C PHE A 12 -22.03 11.97 7.96
N ALA A 13 -23.32 12.18 8.13
CA ALA A 13 -24.14 12.77 7.09
C ALA A 13 -23.65 14.17 6.67
N ARG A 14 -23.28 15.02 7.63
CA ARG A 14 -22.81 16.38 7.40
C ARG A 14 -21.44 16.43 6.76
N GLU A 15 -20.46 15.69 7.30
CA GLU A 15 -19.08 15.69 6.80
C GLU A 15 -18.97 15.11 5.39
N ARG A 16 -19.91 14.24 5.03
CA ARG A 16 -19.97 13.61 3.69
C ARG A 16 -21.01 14.23 2.74
N GLY A 17 -21.67 15.29 3.16
CA GLY A 17 -22.64 16.01 2.32
C GLY A 17 -23.87 15.18 1.92
N HIS A 18 -24.21 14.15 2.70
CA HIS A 18 -25.35 13.28 2.40
C HIS A 18 -26.67 13.90 2.86
N ALA A 19 -27.59 14.10 1.93
CA ALA A 19 -28.97 14.48 2.24
C ALA A 19 -29.70 13.27 2.87
N TYR A 20 -30.39 13.50 3.98
CA TYR A 20 -31.11 12.47 4.72
C TYR A 20 -32.47 12.95 5.21
N LYS A 21 -33.35 12.00 5.58
CA LYS A 21 -34.57 12.24 6.36
C LYS A 21 -34.62 11.28 7.54
N ILE A 22 -35.33 11.66 8.59
CA ILE A 22 -35.53 10.80 9.77
C ILE A 22 -36.94 10.22 9.69
N VAL A 23 -37.05 8.89 9.81
CA VAL A 23 -38.31 8.15 9.83
C VAL A 23 -38.26 7.19 11.02
N GLY A 24 -38.94 7.54 12.11
CA GLY A 24 -38.80 6.82 13.38
C GLY A 24 -37.36 6.91 13.91
N ASN A 25 -36.77 5.76 14.20
CA ASN A 25 -35.38 5.68 14.67
C ASN A 25 -34.36 5.51 13.52
N GLU A 26 -34.79 5.64 12.27
CA GLU A 26 -33.92 5.46 11.09
C GLU A 26 -33.59 6.80 10.45
N MET A 27 -32.30 7.10 10.31
CA MET A 27 -31.79 8.16 9.43
C MET A 27 -31.63 7.56 8.04
N ARG A 28 -32.46 7.96 7.08
CA ARG A 28 -32.54 7.40 5.74
C ARG A 28 -31.94 8.35 4.71
N PHE A 29 -31.10 7.77 3.86
CA PHE A 29 -30.39 8.48 2.79
C PHE A 29 -30.94 8.09 1.44
N LYS A 30 -31.17 9.06 0.56
CA LYS A 30 -31.55 8.79 -0.82
C LYS A 30 -30.49 8.00 -1.57
N LYS A 31 -29.22 8.36 -1.37
CA LYS A 31 -28.07 7.79 -2.03
C LYS A 31 -27.23 6.98 -1.04
N CYS A 32 -26.96 5.73 -1.39
CA CYS A 32 -26.09 4.88 -0.58
C CYS A 32 -24.63 5.36 -0.70
N PRO A 33 -23.91 5.57 0.42
CA PRO A 33 -22.49 5.96 0.40
C PRO A 33 -21.60 4.96 -0.35
N TYR A 34 -21.90 3.66 -0.25
CA TYR A 34 -21.10 2.60 -0.86
C TYR A 34 -21.36 2.43 -2.35
N CYS A 35 -22.59 2.11 -2.74
CA CYS A 35 -22.92 1.83 -4.14
C CYS A 35 -23.38 3.07 -4.94
N LYS A 36 -23.48 4.22 -4.27
CA LYS A 36 -23.91 5.51 -4.87
C LYS A 36 -25.26 5.46 -5.61
N TYR A 37 -26.01 4.38 -5.44
CA TYR A 37 -27.31 4.21 -6.09
C TYR A 37 -28.36 5.10 -5.43
N GLU A 38 -29.12 5.80 -6.25
CA GLU A 38 -30.20 6.69 -5.87
C GLU A 38 -31.48 6.33 -6.64
N THR A 39 -32.62 6.37 -5.95
CA THR A 39 -33.95 6.27 -6.59
C THR A 39 -34.81 7.47 -6.20
N ASN A 40 -35.75 7.83 -7.06
CA ASN A 40 -36.67 8.92 -6.76
C ASN A 40 -37.68 8.54 -5.66
N ASP A 41 -37.98 7.25 -5.48
CA ASP A 41 -39.10 6.78 -4.69
C ASP A 41 -38.73 6.07 -3.36
N LYS A 42 -37.48 5.61 -3.20
CA LYS A 42 -37.08 4.84 -2.01
C LYS A 42 -35.68 5.23 -1.53
N ASP A 43 -35.56 5.48 -0.23
CA ASP A 43 -34.27 5.64 0.39
C ASP A 43 -33.53 4.28 0.39
N THR A 44 -32.28 4.27 -0.05
CA THR A 44 -31.54 3.03 -0.29
C THR A 44 -30.61 2.65 0.83
N PHE A 45 -30.33 3.56 1.75
CA PHE A 45 -29.41 3.36 2.86
C PHE A 45 -29.98 3.94 4.15
N SER A 46 -29.85 3.24 5.27
CA SER A 46 -30.28 3.76 6.56
C SER A 46 -29.27 3.53 7.66
N ILE A 47 -29.26 4.42 8.65
CA ILE A 47 -28.55 4.27 9.93
C ILE A 47 -29.59 4.29 11.05
N ASN A 48 -29.57 3.28 11.91
CA ASN A 48 -30.42 3.24 13.09
C ASN A 48 -29.84 4.17 14.18
N LEU A 49 -30.64 5.13 14.63
CA LEU A 49 -30.22 6.18 15.58
C LEU A 49 -30.17 5.73 17.05
N GLU A 50 -30.57 4.49 17.36
CA GLU A 50 -30.41 3.90 18.69
C GLU A 50 -29.18 3.02 18.78
N THR A 51 -28.93 2.23 17.74
CA THR A 51 -27.86 1.22 17.74
C THR A 51 -26.62 1.66 16.98
N GLY A 52 -26.72 2.64 16.09
CA GLY A 52 -25.65 3.03 15.17
C GLY A 52 -25.40 2.05 14.02
N MET A 53 -26.24 1.01 13.91
CA MET A 53 -26.15 0.06 12.80
C MET A 53 -26.66 0.67 11.51
N PHE A 54 -26.01 0.37 10.40
CA PHE A 54 -26.45 0.82 9.08
C PHE A 54 -26.65 -0.35 8.13
N LYS A 55 -27.49 -0.14 7.11
CA LYS A 55 -27.75 -1.13 6.06
C LYS A 55 -28.14 -0.45 4.74
N CYS A 56 -27.59 -0.98 3.64
CA CYS A 56 -28.10 -0.69 2.30
C CYS A 56 -29.21 -1.69 1.94
N MET A 57 -30.37 -1.18 1.51
CA MET A 57 -31.54 -1.99 1.18
C MET A 57 -31.45 -2.71 -0.17
N ARG A 58 -30.38 -2.52 -0.93
CA ARG A 58 -30.16 -3.20 -2.20
C ARG A 58 -29.42 -4.51 -2.00
N SER A 59 -30.00 -5.60 -2.47
CA SER A 59 -29.39 -6.93 -2.44
C SER A 59 -28.04 -7.00 -3.18
N THR A 60 -27.86 -6.19 -4.24
CA THR A 60 -26.60 -6.12 -5.01
C THR A 60 -25.52 -5.28 -4.35
N CYS A 61 -25.84 -4.49 -3.32
CA CYS A 61 -24.89 -3.73 -2.54
C CYS A 61 -24.55 -4.42 -1.22
N GLY A 62 -25.58 -4.80 -0.47
CA GLY A 62 -25.45 -5.51 0.80
C GLY A 62 -24.70 -4.79 1.92
N ALA A 63 -24.25 -3.55 1.71
CA ALA A 63 -23.44 -2.82 2.68
C ALA A 63 -24.20 -2.68 4.01
N HIS A 64 -23.59 -3.14 5.10
CA HIS A 64 -24.12 -3.07 6.47
C HIS A 64 -22.97 -2.99 7.47
N GLY A 65 -23.25 -2.58 8.69
CA GLY A 65 -22.27 -2.44 9.74
C GLY A 65 -22.69 -1.43 10.80
N ASN A 66 -21.73 -0.85 11.49
CA ASN A 66 -21.94 0.16 12.52
C ASN A 66 -21.15 1.44 12.26
N MET A 67 -21.23 2.42 13.17
CA MET A 67 -20.54 3.70 13.01
C MET A 67 -19.02 3.57 12.96
N ILE A 68 -18.42 2.54 13.58
CA ILE A 68 -16.99 2.26 13.48
C ILE A 68 -16.64 1.80 12.05
N THR A 69 -17.51 0.97 11.46
CA THR A 69 -17.36 0.55 10.05
C THR A 69 -17.41 1.77 9.12
N LEU A 70 -18.40 2.65 9.29
CA LEU A 70 -18.49 3.90 8.52
C LEU A 70 -17.29 4.81 8.75
N HIS A 71 -16.80 4.91 10.00
CA HIS A 71 -15.59 5.67 10.29
C HIS A 71 -14.38 5.12 9.54
N LYS A 72 -14.16 3.80 9.58
CA LYS A 72 -13.07 3.13 8.87
C LYS A 72 -13.18 3.29 7.34
N ASP A 73 -14.39 3.09 6.80
CA ASP A 73 -14.61 3.08 5.34
C ASP A 73 -14.61 4.49 4.74
N PHE A 74 -15.03 5.48 5.50
CA PHE A 74 -15.20 6.86 5.02
C PHE A 74 -14.36 7.90 5.76
N ASN A 75 -13.54 7.49 6.75
CA ASN A 75 -12.64 8.36 7.51
C ASN A 75 -13.31 9.67 8.01
N PHE A 76 -14.44 9.56 8.70
CA PHE A 76 -15.10 10.68 9.36
C PHE A 76 -14.85 10.63 10.87
N SER A 77 -14.91 11.76 11.57
CA SER A 77 -14.57 11.78 12.99
C SER A 77 -15.69 11.20 13.87
N LEU A 78 -15.36 10.22 14.70
CA LEU A 78 -16.23 9.62 15.71
C LEU A 78 -15.90 10.20 17.09
N GLY A 79 -16.54 11.25 17.53
CA GLY A 79 -16.51 11.80 18.89
C GLY A 79 -15.26 11.50 19.71
N ASN A 80 -15.40 10.73 20.78
CA ASN A 80 -14.32 10.27 21.65
C ASN A 80 -13.73 8.91 21.25
N TYR A 81 -14.03 8.41 20.09
CA TYR A 81 -13.27 7.30 19.51
C TYR A 81 -11.95 7.92 19.08
N ALA A 82 -10.97 7.74 19.95
CA ALA A 82 -9.68 8.33 19.74
C ALA A 82 -9.16 7.92 18.37
N ASP A 83 -8.96 8.89 17.51
CA ASP A 83 -8.06 8.83 16.36
C ASP A 83 -6.62 8.45 16.78
N GLU A 84 -6.40 8.23 18.08
CA GLU A 84 -5.14 7.76 18.66
C GLU A 84 -4.54 6.54 17.97
N TYR A 85 -5.34 5.72 17.30
CA TYR A 85 -4.83 4.55 16.60
C TYR A 85 -4.42 4.82 15.14
N PHE A 86 -5.00 5.85 14.50
CA PHE A 86 -4.61 6.25 13.14
C PHE A 86 -3.52 7.32 13.14
N ASP A 87 -3.50 8.21 14.11
CA ASP A 87 -2.45 9.23 14.25
C ASP A 87 -1.12 8.68 14.78
N ARG A 88 -1.11 7.52 15.45
CA ARG A 88 0.14 6.87 15.88
C ARG A 88 0.91 6.20 14.75
N ALA A 89 0.29 5.93 13.61
CA ALA A 89 0.90 5.07 12.59
C ALA A 89 1.98 5.78 11.76
N ARG A 90 1.86 7.04 11.44
CA ARG A 90 2.89 7.83 10.75
C ARG A 90 2.79 9.29 11.14
N GLN A 91 3.72 9.75 11.96
CA GLN A 91 3.85 11.19 12.21
C GLN A 91 4.53 11.80 10.99
N PHE A 92 3.77 12.48 10.16
CA PHE A 92 4.32 13.33 9.13
C PHE A 92 4.78 14.64 9.74
N ARG A 93 5.82 15.19 9.18
CA ARG A 93 6.23 16.57 9.46
C ARG A 93 5.13 17.50 8.94
N THR A 94 4.73 18.46 9.78
CA THR A 94 3.71 19.44 9.42
C THR A 94 4.36 20.79 9.13
N PHE A 95 3.78 21.55 8.21
CA PHE A 95 4.24 22.88 7.90
C PHE A 95 3.46 23.92 8.75
N PRO A 96 4.12 24.96 9.25
CA PRO A 96 3.43 26.07 9.89
C PRO A 96 2.51 26.78 8.89
N ARG A 97 1.35 27.25 9.37
CA ARG A 97 0.39 27.96 8.52
C ARG A 97 0.94 29.34 8.16
N LYS A 98 1.35 29.53 6.92
CA LYS A 98 1.89 30.77 6.39
C LYS A 98 1.11 31.19 5.13
N PRO A 99 1.13 32.47 4.74
CA PRO A 99 0.55 32.92 3.46
C PRO A 99 1.19 32.16 2.28
N LYS A 100 0.41 31.89 1.26
CA LYS A 100 0.92 31.25 0.03
C LYS A 100 1.99 32.13 -0.60
N PRO A 101 3.09 31.53 -1.10
CA PRO A 101 4.15 32.30 -1.73
C PRO A 101 3.66 32.88 -3.08
N GLU A 102 4.07 34.11 -3.35
CA GLU A 102 3.90 34.70 -4.67
C GLU A 102 4.95 34.15 -5.64
N PRO A 103 4.61 33.93 -6.93
CA PRO A 103 5.58 33.53 -7.92
C PRO A 103 6.66 34.57 -8.13
N LYS A 104 7.91 34.15 -7.98
CA LYS A 104 9.07 35.01 -8.31
C LYS A 104 9.30 35.07 -9.81
N PRO A 105 9.94 36.13 -10.35
CA PRO A 105 10.17 36.31 -11.79
C PRO A 105 10.83 35.09 -12.46
N LYS A 106 11.81 34.47 -11.82
CA LYS A 106 12.48 33.27 -12.36
C LYS A 106 11.57 32.05 -12.49
N ALA A 107 10.63 31.86 -11.55
CA ALA A 107 9.63 30.80 -11.67
C ALA A 107 8.69 31.08 -12.86
N ILE A 108 8.25 32.32 -13.02
CA ILE A 108 7.38 32.74 -14.12
C ILE A 108 8.11 32.52 -15.46
N GLU A 109 9.33 33.02 -15.61
CA GLU A 109 10.15 32.86 -16.81
C GLU A 109 10.29 31.37 -17.21
N TYR A 110 10.62 30.51 -16.25
CA TYR A 110 10.73 29.07 -16.50
C TYR A 110 9.37 28.46 -16.93
N MET A 111 8.29 28.81 -16.24
CA MET A 111 6.98 28.25 -16.53
C MET A 111 6.40 28.77 -17.85
N GLU A 112 6.64 30.04 -18.21
CA GLU A 112 6.30 30.60 -19.52
C GLU A 112 7.09 29.89 -20.65
N SER A 113 8.36 29.52 -20.41
CA SER A 113 9.12 28.67 -21.35
C SER A 113 8.50 27.30 -21.57
N ARG A 114 7.69 26.85 -20.61
CA ARG A 114 6.89 25.61 -20.66
C ARG A 114 5.47 25.83 -21.17
N GLY A 115 5.12 27.04 -21.58
CA GLY A 115 3.79 27.41 -22.09
C GLY A 115 2.75 27.64 -21.00
N ILE A 116 3.17 27.83 -19.75
CA ILE A 116 2.30 28.00 -18.58
C ILE A 116 2.35 29.46 -18.14
N SER A 117 1.18 30.11 -18.07
CA SER A 117 1.06 31.53 -17.77
C SER A 117 1.33 31.88 -16.31
N LYS A 118 1.66 33.15 -16.07
CA LYS A 118 1.77 33.71 -14.72
C LYS A 118 0.51 33.46 -13.87
N ALA A 119 -0.68 33.57 -14.47
CA ALA A 119 -1.93 33.36 -13.77
C ALA A 119 -2.07 31.94 -13.21
N VAL A 120 -1.63 30.93 -13.96
CA VAL A 120 -1.58 29.53 -13.47
C VAL A 120 -0.53 29.38 -12.39
N CYS A 121 0.66 30.00 -12.52
CA CYS A 121 1.67 29.99 -11.47
C CYS A 121 1.15 30.59 -10.15
N GLU A 122 0.42 31.69 -10.21
CA GLU A 122 -0.23 32.33 -9.04
C GLU A 122 -1.27 31.42 -8.41
N LYS A 123 -2.16 30.82 -9.22
CA LYS A 123 -3.21 29.91 -8.77
C LYS A 123 -2.64 28.70 -8.01
N TYR A 124 -1.50 28.16 -8.46
CA TYR A 124 -0.86 26.98 -7.86
C TYR A 124 0.31 27.31 -6.94
N SER A 125 0.61 28.61 -6.73
CA SER A 125 1.67 29.10 -5.85
C SER A 125 3.07 28.58 -6.21
N ILE A 126 3.34 28.44 -7.50
CA ILE A 126 4.65 27.98 -8.01
C ILE A 126 5.67 29.10 -7.87
N THR A 127 6.80 28.82 -7.22
CA THR A 127 7.87 29.82 -7.02
C THR A 127 9.26 29.17 -7.17
N VAL A 128 10.32 29.90 -6.88
CA VAL A 128 11.69 29.37 -6.77
C VAL A 128 12.22 29.52 -5.36
N SER A 129 13.20 28.70 -5.00
CA SER A 129 13.87 28.75 -3.70
C SER A 129 14.47 30.15 -3.44
N LYS A 130 14.64 30.48 -2.16
CA LYS A 130 15.29 31.73 -1.72
C LYS A 130 16.78 31.74 -2.01
N ASP A 131 17.45 30.58 -1.78
CA ASP A 131 18.91 30.48 -1.87
C ASP A 131 19.39 30.10 -3.27
N ASP A 132 18.53 29.45 -4.05
CA ASP A 132 18.87 29.02 -5.40
C ASP A 132 17.68 29.19 -6.34
N GLU A 133 17.67 30.30 -7.06
CA GLU A 133 16.62 30.61 -8.03
C GLU A 133 16.57 29.65 -9.23
N SER A 134 17.56 28.74 -9.37
CA SER A 134 17.50 27.64 -10.34
C SER A 134 16.67 26.46 -9.86
N VAL A 135 16.21 26.50 -8.59
CA VAL A 135 15.37 25.46 -8.00
C VAL A 135 13.92 25.92 -7.91
N LEU A 136 13.06 25.30 -8.71
CA LEU A 136 11.62 25.49 -8.67
C LEU A 136 11.04 24.83 -7.42
N VAL A 137 10.15 25.52 -6.73
CA VAL A 137 9.40 25.05 -5.56
C VAL A 137 7.96 24.81 -5.96
N ILE A 138 7.47 23.59 -5.77
CA ILE A 138 6.13 23.14 -6.13
C ILE A 138 5.44 22.70 -4.83
N PRO A 139 4.60 23.56 -4.23
CA PRO A 139 3.87 23.25 -3.01
C PRO A 139 2.60 22.45 -3.31
N PHE A 140 2.27 21.50 -2.44
CA PHE A 140 1.05 20.68 -2.52
C PHE A 140 0.13 21.04 -1.37
N TYR A 141 -1.03 21.54 -1.68
CA TYR A 141 -2.07 21.88 -0.74
C TYR A 141 -3.19 20.83 -0.80
N ASP A 142 -3.67 20.44 0.36
CA ASP A 142 -4.81 19.51 0.46
C ASP A 142 -6.15 20.21 0.17
N GLU A 143 -7.25 19.46 0.26
CA GLU A 143 -8.60 19.97 0.04
C GLU A 143 -9.05 21.05 1.03
N LYS A 144 -8.30 21.24 2.13
CA LYS A 144 -8.53 22.30 3.14
C LYS A 144 -7.59 23.49 2.94
N ASP A 145 -6.87 23.48 1.83
CA ASP A 145 -5.87 24.51 1.50
C ASP A 145 -4.71 24.57 2.49
N GLU A 146 -4.36 23.42 3.12
CA GLU A 146 -3.23 23.30 4.03
C GLU A 146 -2.02 22.70 3.29
N LEU A 147 -0.84 23.32 3.47
CA LEU A 147 0.40 22.82 2.87
C LEU A 147 0.82 21.51 3.54
N THR A 148 0.95 20.44 2.75
CA THR A 148 1.24 19.10 3.25
C THR A 148 2.47 18.45 2.64
N PHE A 149 2.88 18.88 1.44
CA PHE A 149 3.99 18.29 0.71
C PHE A 149 4.67 19.32 -0.18
N ILE A 150 5.97 19.22 -0.38
CA ILE A 150 6.75 20.12 -1.26
C ILE A 150 7.67 19.28 -2.14
N LYS A 151 7.67 19.58 -3.42
CA LYS A 151 8.59 19.03 -4.41
C LYS A 151 9.46 20.14 -4.98
N TYR A 152 10.72 19.82 -5.17
CA TYR A 152 11.71 20.67 -5.81
C TYR A 152 12.10 20.14 -7.16
N ARG A 153 12.47 21.03 -8.07
CA ARG A 153 12.95 20.68 -9.40
C ARG A 153 14.02 21.66 -9.87
N HIS A 154 15.14 21.15 -10.36
CA HIS A 154 16.13 21.98 -11.07
C HIS A 154 15.55 22.47 -12.40
N THR A 155 15.63 23.77 -12.65
CA THR A 155 15.22 24.38 -13.93
C THR A 155 16.32 24.23 -15.00
N ASP A 156 17.57 24.09 -14.56
CA ASP A 156 18.81 23.95 -15.32
C ASP A 156 19.47 22.58 -15.11
N TYR A 157 18.69 21.52 -14.93
CA TYR A 157 19.17 20.19 -14.59
C TYR A 157 20.29 19.71 -15.50
N ASP A 158 21.43 19.40 -14.90
CA ASP A 158 22.62 18.81 -15.52
C ASP A 158 22.99 17.53 -14.75
N PRO A 159 22.95 16.33 -15.39
CA PRO A 159 23.27 15.07 -14.72
C PRO A 159 24.70 15.00 -14.14
N GLU A 160 25.64 15.80 -14.67
CA GLU A 160 27.02 15.85 -14.18
C GLU A 160 27.17 16.68 -12.90
N LYS A 161 26.23 17.61 -12.65
CA LYS A 161 26.27 18.53 -11.51
C LYS A 161 25.25 18.17 -10.41
N HIS A 162 24.14 17.53 -10.76
CA HIS A 162 23.03 17.30 -9.87
C HIS A 162 22.77 15.81 -9.67
N THR A 163 22.58 15.39 -8.43
CA THR A 163 22.28 13.99 -8.08
C THR A 163 20.90 13.52 -8.54
N GLY A 164 20.00 14.44 -8.90
CA GLY A 164 18.66 14.16 -9.42
C GLY A 164 18.00 15.40 -9.96
N LYS A 165 17.04 15.23 -10.87
CA LYS A 165 16.29 16.33 -11.48
C LYS A 165 15.26 16.92 -10.52
N GLU A 166 14.70 16.07 -9.66
CA GLU A 166 13.62 16.39 -8.73
C GLU A 166 13.84 15.68 -7.41
N TRP A 167 13.41 16.29 -6.31
CA TRP A 167 13.39 15.69 -4.99
C TRP A 167 12.22 16.25 -4.16
N CYS A 168 11.90 15.57 -3.05
CA CYS A 168 10.82 15.96 -2.15
C CYS A 168 11.35 16.11 -0.73
N ILE A 169 10.64 16.88 0.09
CA ILE A 169 10.92 16.93 1.52
C ILE A 169 10.55 15.59 2.14
N LYS A 170 11.51 15.00 2.86
CA LYS A 170 11.32 13.71 3.52
C LYS A 170 10.30 13.82 4.66
N ASP A 171 9.61 12.71 4.92
CA ASP A 171 8.68 12.54 6.04
C ASP A 171 7.46 13.47 6.01
N THR A 172 7.12 14.03 4.87
CA THR A 172 5.89 14.80 4.66
C THR A 172 4.78 13.93 4.07
N LYS A 173 3.52 14.29 4.32
CA LYS A 173 2.34 13.54 3.87
C LYS A 173 2.20 13.64 2.35
N PRO A 174 2.40 12.54 1.59
CA PRO A 174 2.26 12.59 0.14
C PRO A 174 0.77 12.70 -0.22
N ILE A 175 0.45 13.70 -1.04
CA ILE A 175 -0.89 13.91 -1.60
C ILE A 175 -0.79 14.20 -3.09
N LEU A 176 -1.91 14.24 -3.79
CA LEU A 176 -1.97 14.68 -5.19
C LEU A 176 -1.71 16.19 -5.27
N PHE A 177 -0.93 16.59 -6.28
CA PHE A 177 -0.78 18.01 -6.61
C PHE A 177 -2.07 18.54 -7.26
N GLY A 178 -2.48 19.73 -6.90
CA GLY A 178 -3.67 20.38 -7.47
C GLY A 178 -4.99 20.11 -6.75
N MET A 179 -4.99 19.36 -5.63
CA MET A 179 -6.23 19.05 -4.88
C MET A 179 -7.00 20.30 -4.45
N ALA A 180 -6.30 21.31 -3.92
CA ALA A 180 -6.91 22.56 -3.45
C ALA A 180 -7.55 23.40 -4.57
N GLN A 181 -7.17 23.17 -5.82
CA GLN A 181 -7.68 23.89 -7.00
C GLN A 181 -8.83 23.18 -7.68
N CYS A 182 -9.18 21.96 -7.27
CA CYS A 182 -10.27 21.19 -7.84
C CYS A 182 -11.63 21.63 -7.31
N ASN A 183 -12.63 21.59 -8.21
CA ASN A 183 -14.03 21.79 -7.89
C ASN A 183 -14.76 20.43 -7.83
N PRO A 184 -15.16 19.92 -6.65
CA PRO A 184 -15.83 18.63 -6.51
C PRO A 184 -17.24 18.55 -7.14
N GLU A 185 -17.83 19.66 -7.49
CA GLU A 185 -19.11 19.70 -8.22
C GLU A 185 -18.94 19.16 -9.65
N ASN A 186 -17.80 19.41 -10.27
CA ASN A 186 -17.40 18.76 -11.52
C ASN A 186 -16.91 17.33 -11.21
N LYS A 187 -17.65 16.33 -11.64
CA LYS A 187 -17.42 14.91 -11.33
C LYS A 187 -16.32 14.25 -12.17
N THR A 188 -15.65 14.99 -13.04
CA THR A 188 -14.53 14.49 -13.84
C THR A 188 -13.21 15.03 -13.29
N LEU A 189 -12.27 14.12 -13.03
CA LEU A 189 -10.90 14.41 -12.61
C LEU A 189 -9.91 14.00 -13.70
N ILE A 190 -8.96 14.86 -14.00
CA ILE A 190 -7.86 14.55 -14.92
C ILE A 190 -6.60 14.29 -14.08
N MET A 191 -5.95 13.16 -14.31
CA MET A 191 -4.73 12.78 -13.59
C MET A 191 -3.56 12.64 -14.54
N THR A 192 -2.50 13.40 -14.27
CA THR A 192 -1.23 13.34 -14.99
C THR A 192 -0.11 12.74 -14.14
N GLU A 193 1.01 12.40 -14.74
CA GLU A 193 2.19 11.93 -13.99
C GLU A 193 2.97 13.10 -13.40
N GLY A 194 3.26 14.11 -14.20
CA GLY A 194 4.07 15.27 -13.80
C GLY A 194 3.23 16.48 -13.37
N GLN A 195 3.79 17.31 -12.48
CA GLN A 195 3.14 18.54 -12.03
C GLN A 195 3.02 19.56 -13.17
N ILE A 196 4.03 19.64 -14.04
CA ILE A 196 4.01 20.53 -15.21
C ILE A 196 2.91 20.10 -16.19
N ASP A 197 2.64 18.79 -16.30
CA ASP A 197 1.56 18.28 -17.15
C ASP A 197 0.18 18.65 -16.60
N SER A 198 -0.02 18.54 -15.29
CA SER A 198 -1.24 19.00 -14.62
C SER A 198 -1.45 20.50 -14.80
N LEU A 199 -0.37 21.29 -14.68
CA LEU A 199 -0.43 22.74 -14.95
C LEU A 199 -0.72 23.04 -16.42
N SER A 200 -0.28 22.21 -17.36
CA SER A 200 -0.60 22.33 -18.79
C SER A 200 -2.07 22.08 -19.07
N VAL A 201 -2.66 21.12 -18.37
CA VAL A 201 -4.12 20.88 -18.41
C VAL A 201 -4.88 22.08 -17.83
N ALA A 202 -4.40 22.63 -16.71
CA ALA A 202 -5.00 23.84 -16.11
C ALA A 202 -4.88 25.07 -17.01
N GLU A 203 -3.75 25.24 -17.73
CA GLU A 203 -3.55 26.31 -18.73
C GLU A 203 -4.56 26.22 -19.90
N ALA A 204 -4.98 24.99 -20.23
CA ALA A 204 -6.05 24.79 -21.21
C ALA A 204 -7.46 25.13 -20.67
N GLY A 205 -7.57 25.63 -19.44
CA GLY A 205 -8.82 26.03 -18.81
C GLY A 205 -9.62 24.87 -18.18
N ILE A 206 -9.00 23.72 -17.97
CA ILE A 206 -9.60 22.56 -17.32
C ILE A 206 -9.42 22.67 -15.80
N GLU A 207 -10.54 22.62 -15.04
CA GLU A 207 -10.51 22.91 -13.60
C GLU A 207 -9.88 21.79 -12.76
N ASN A 208 -10.25 20.53 -13.02
CA ASN A 208 -9.91 19.39 -12.17
C ASN A 208 -8.68 18.64 -12.69
N ALA A 209 -7.52 19.28 -12.65
CA ALA A 209 -6.24 18.69 -13.05
C ALA A 209 -5.35 18.42 -11.84
N VAL A 210 -4.97 17.15 -11.65
CA VAL A 210 -4.06 16.72 -10.59
C VAL A 210 -2.90 15.90 -11.13
N SER A 211 -1.81 15.81 -10.36
CA SER A 211 -0.74 14.87 -10.68
C SER A 211 -0.26 14.09 -9.45
N VAL A 212 0.35 12.93 -9.69
CA VAL A 212 0.93 12.12 -8.62
C VAL A 212 2.21 12.77 -8.08
N PRO A 213 2.52 12.64 -6.76
CA PRO A 213 3.66 13.34 -6.16
C PRO A 213 5.01 12.78 -6.58
N THR A 214 5.14 11.47 -6.81
CA THR A 214 6.43 10.77 -6.92
C THR A 214 6.58 9.94 -8.20
N GLY A 215 5.89 10.30 -9.28
CA GLY A 215 5.95 9.61 -10.57
C GLY A 215 5.19 8.29 -10.60
N LYS A 216 5.30 7.57 -11.71
CA LYS A 216 4.45 6.43 -12.08
C LYS A 216 4.48 5.22 -11.15
N ASN A 217 5.53 5.06 -10.35
CA ASN A 217 5.71 3.90 -9.47
C ASN A 217 5.43 4.21 -7.99
N GLY A 218 5.10 5.46 -7.64
CA GLY A 218 4.91 5.89 -6.27
C GLY A 218 3.44 6.06 -5.89
N PHE A 219 2.83 5.05 -5.22
CA PHE A 219 1.40 5.07 -4.82
C PHE A 219 1.20 5.27 -3.31
N SER A 220 2.22 5.73 -2.59
CA SER A 220 2.15 6.02 -1.15
C SER A 220 1.14 7.11 -0.77
N TRP A 221 0.70 7.91 -1.73
CA TRP A 221 -0.30 8.96 -1.60
C TRP A 221 -1.74 8.43 -1.54
N VAL A 222 -1.99 7.23 -2.09
CA VAL A 222 -3.35 6.67 -2.24
C VAL A 222 -4.13 6.61 -0.94
N PRO A 223 -3.60 6.12 0.20
CA PRO A 223 -4.35 6.08 1.45
C PRO A 223 -4.82 7.45 1.94
N TYR A 224 -4.09 8.50 1.61
CA TYR A 224 -4.36 9.87 2.06
C TYR A 224 -5.29 10.65 1.14
N CYS A 225 -5.42 10.21 -0.11
CA CYS A 225 -6.29 10.82 -1.11
C CYS A 225 -7.51 9.97 -1.48
N TRP A 226 -7.64 8.77 -0.89
CA TRP A 226 -8.67 7.80 -1.27
C TRP A 226 -10.08 8.37 -1.17
N ASP A 227 -10.43 8.91 0.00
CA ASP A 227 -11.77 9.44 0.25
C ASP A 227 -12.06 10.67 -0.62
N TRP A 228 -11.05 11.50 -0.86
CA TRP A 228 -11.14 12.64 -1.75
C TRP A 228 -11.39 12.20 -3.21
N LEU A 229 -10.70 11.16 -3.68
CA LEU A 229 -10.91 10.60 -5.02
C LEU A 229 -12.33 10.07 -5.23
N GLN A 230 -12.98 9.53 -4.19
CA GLN A 230 -14.35 9.00 -4.29
C GLN A 230 -15.42 10.07 -4.55
N GLN A 231 -15.08 11.35 -4.50
CA GLN A 231 -15.99 12.44 -4.84
C GLN A 231 -16.21 12.56 -6.36
N PHE A 232 -15.30 11.98 -7.16
CA PHE A 232 -15.36 12.01 -8.62
C PHE A 232 -15.97 10.71 -9.16
N GLU A 233 -16.67 10.81 -10.30
CA GLU A 233 -17.32 9.68 -10.97
C GLU A 233 -16.50 9.19 -12.17
N THR A 234 -15.74 10.10 -12.79
CA THR A 234 -14.88 9.80 -13.94
C THR A 234 -13.45 10.26 -13.67
N LEU A 235 -12.50 9.38 -13.92
CA LEU A 235 -11.08 9.68 -13.91
C LEU A 235 -10.53 9.55 -15.34
N ILE A 236 -9.97 10.64 -15.87
CA ILE A 236 -9.25 10.62 -17.15
C ILE A 236 -7.76 10.57 -16.86
N VAL A 237 -7.12 9.47 -17.22
CA VAL A 237 -5.66 9.32 -17.10
C VAL A 237 -4.99 9.94 -18.31
N PHE A 238 -4.25 11.02 -18.05
CA PHE A 238 -3.41 11.71 -19.03
C PHE A 238 -1.94 11.55 -18.61
N GLY A 239 -1.49 10.29 -18.54
CA GLY A 239 -0.11 9.95 -18.19
C GLY A 239 0.88 10.19 -19.32
N ASP A 240 2.14 9.88 -19.08
CA ASP A 240 3.17 9.92 -20.12
C ASP A 240 2.97 8.77 -21.11
N ARG A 241 3.13 9.07 -22.38
CA ARG A 241 3.14 8.05 -23.44
C ARG A 241 4.48 7.35 -23.49
N GLU A 242 4.49 6.05 -23.25
CA GLU A 242 5.65 5.18 -23.38
C GLU A 242 5.36 4.12 -24.47
N GLY A 243 5.69 4.46 -25.71
CA GLY A 243 5.33 3.62 -26.86
C GLY A 243 3.82 3.55 -27.05
N ASP A 244 3.26 2.33 -26.91
CA ASP A 244 1.82 2.10 -27.01
C ASP A 244 1.12 2.01 -25.64
N THR A 245 1.77 2.48 -24.59
CA THR A 245 1.22 2.48 -23.23
C THR A 245 1.17 3.90 -22.65
N ILE A 246 0.27 4.10 -21.71
CA ILE A 246 0.11 5.33 -20.95
C ILE A 246 0.42 5.03 -19.48
N THR A 247 1.34 5.79 -18.89
CA THR A 247 1.68 5.62 -17.48
C THR A 247 0.48 5.88 -16.56
N LEU A 248 0.48 5.28 -15.38
CA LEU A 248 -0.60 5.33 -14.38
C LEU A 248 -1.91 4.60 -14.77
N LEU A 249 -2.15 4.30 -16.06
CA LEU A 249 -3.46 3.82 -16.52
C LEU A 249 -3.86 2.49 -15.86
N GLU A 250 -2.96 1.51 -15.85
CA GLU A 250 -3.23 0.20 -15.26
C GLU A 250 -3.52 0.30 -13.76
N GLU A 251 -2.69 1.03 -13.03
CA GLU A 251 -2.83 1.20 -11.59
C GLU A 251 -4.12 1.96 -11.22
N MET A 252 -4.45 3.01 -11.96
CA MET A 252 -5.68 3.76 -11.71
C MET A 252 -6.92 2.96 -12.08
N SER A 253 -6.86 2.17 -13.14
CA SER A 253 -7.96 1.26 -13.52
C SER A 253 -8.25 0.22 -12.44
N ASN A 254 -7.23 -0.25 -11.73
CA ASN A 254 -7.38 -1.20 -10.64
C ASN A 254 -7.82 -0.58 -9.30
N ARG A 255 -7.59 0.73 -9.11
CA ARG A 255 -7.80 1.39 -7.81
C ARG A 255 -9.02 2.31 -7.77
N PHE A 256 -9.39 2.94 -8.88
CA PHE A 256 -10.49 3.89 -8.90
C PHE A 256 -11.82 3.17 -9.10
N ASN A 257 -12.80 3.48 -8.23
CA ASN A 257 -14.10 2.81 -8.25
C ASN A 257 -15.10 3.38 -9.27
N GLY A 258 -14.75 4.48 -9.95
CA GLY A 258 -15.58 5.11 -10.97
C GLY A 258 -15.20 4.68 -12.39
N LEU A 259 -15.66 5.44 -13.37
CA LEU A 259 -15.29 5.24 -14.77
C LEU A 259 -13.87 5.73 -15.01
N VAL A 260 -12.97 4.85 -15.42
CA VAL A 260 -11.62 5.23 -15.86
C VAL A 260 -11.60 5.35 -17.37
N LYS A 261 -11.15 6.51 -17.84
CA LYS A 261 -10.84 6.80 -19.24
C LYS A 261 -9.37 7.11 -19.41
N HIS A 262 -8.89 7.06 -20.62
CA HIS A 262 -7.56 7.49 -21.00
C HIS A 262 -7.58 8.34 -22.25
N VAL A 263 -6.59 9.22 -22.38
CA VAL A 263 -6.35 9.95 -23.63
C VAL A 263 -5.93 8.96 -24.70
N ARG A 264 -6.48 9.06 -25.91
CA ARG A 264 -6.13 8.17 -27.01
C ARG A 264 -4.69 8.40 -27.46
N LEU A 265 -3.98 7.33 -27.78
CA LEU A 265 -2.58 7.40 -28.22
C LEU A 265 -2.38 8.30 -29.45
N GLU A 266 -3.34 8.31 -30.35
CA GLU A 266 -3.32 9.16 -31.55
C GLU A 266 -3.41 10.66 -31.23
N ASP A 267 -4.10 11.03 -30.14
CA ASP A 267 -4.26 12.44 -29.73
C ASP A 267 -2.98 13.03 -29.12
N TYR A 268 -2.04 12.18 -28.64
CA TYR A 268 -0.69 12.63 -28.28
C TYR A 268 0.14 13.09 -29.49
N LYS A 269 -0.25 12.67 -30.68
CA LYS A 269 0.52 12.91 -31.92
C LYS A 269 1.97 12.40 -31.73
N ASP A 270 2.96 13.28 -31.90
CA ASP A 270 4.36 13.00 -31.72
C ASP A 270 4.91 13.48 -30.34
N CYS A 271 4.02 13.76 -29.39
CA CYS A 271 4.35 14.21 -28.04
C CYS A 271 4.35 13.05 -27.06
N LYS A 272 5.10 13.22 -25.96
CA LYS A 272 5.19 12.26 -24.87
C LYS A 272 4.16 12.53 -23.77
N ASP A 273 3.96 13.79 -23.43
CA ASP A 273 3.20 14.24 -22.28
C ASP A 273 2.32 15.47 -22.61
N ALA A 274 1.52 15.88 -21.64
CA ALA A 274 0.60 17.00 -21.80
C ALA A 274 1.33 18.34 -22.01
N ASN A 275 2.51 18.51 -21.39
CA ASN A 275 3.28 19.73 -21.57
C ASN A 275 3.88 19.85 -22.97
N ASP A 276 4.36 18.76 -23.53
CA ASP A 276 4.83 18.74 -24.91
C ASP A 276 3.69 19.07 -25.90
N ILE A 277 2.48 18.55 -25.64
CA ILE A 277 1.29 18.88 -26.44
C ILE A 277 0.96 20.36 -26.32
N LEU A 278 0.92 20.92 -25.12
CA LEU A 278 0.64 22.36 -24.91
C LEU A 278 1.61 23.23 -25.68
N ARG A 279 2.91 22.94 -25.58
CA ARG A 279 3.96 23.74 -26.22
C ARG A 279 3.95 23.67 -27.73
N LYS A 280 3.57 22.53 -28.28
CA LYS A 280 3.65 22.29 -29.73
C LYS A 280 2.34 22.56 -30.46
N TYR A 281 1.21 22.22 -29.83
CA TYR A 281 -0.11 22.25 -30.45
C TYR A 281 -1.12 23.18 -29.75
N GLY A 282 -0.74 23.72 -28.58
CA GLY A 282 -1.56 24.67 -27.84
C GLY A 282 -2.68 24.03 -27.00
N ALA A 283 -3.42 24.89 -26.31
CA ALA A 283 -4.48 24.52 -25.38
C ALA A 283 -5.66 23.77 -26.04
N GLU A 284 -5.95 24.06 -27.30
CA GLU A 284 -7.03 23.38 -28.06
C GLU A 284 -6.77 21.87 -28.16
N GLN A 285 -5.53 21.46 -28.41
CA GLN A 285 -5.20 20.04 -28.49
C GLN A 285 -5.33 19.34 -27.12
N ILE A 286 -4.99 20.01 -26.03
CA ILE A 286 -5.23 19.48 -24.67
C ILE A 286 -6.71 19.23 -24.43
N ARG A 287 -7.58 20.20 -24.82
CA ARG A 287 -9.04 20.02 -24.73
C ARG A 287 -9.53 18.85 -25.57
N ALA A 288 -9.05 18.74 -26.81
CA ALA A 288 -9.41 17.62 -27.69
C ALA A 288 -8.97 16.26 -27.11
N CYS A 289 -7.78 16.15 -26.51
CA CYS A 289 -7.33 14.95 -25.82
C CYS A 289 -8.31 14.49 -24.72
N ILE A 290 -8.84 15.45 -23.95
CA ILE A 290 -9.75 15.15 -22.83
C ILE A 290 -11.16 14.83 -23.34
N GLU A 291 -11.66 15.57 -24.33
CA GLU A 291 -12.98 15.34 -24.95
C GLU A 291 -13.05 13.97 -25.63
N ASN A 292 -11.98 13.58 -26.34
CA ASN A 292 -11.89 12.32 -27.05
C ASN A 292 -11.50 11.12 -26.14
N ALA A 293 -11.27 11.33 -24.84
CA ALA A 293 -10.82 10.28 -23.94
C ALA A 293 -11.78 9.08 -23.93
N GLU A 294 -11.22 7.88 -24.09
CA GLU A 294 -11.96 6.64 -24.21
C GLU A 294 -11.96 5.83 -22.91
N PRO A 295 -13.05 5.11 -22.60
CA PRO A 295 -13.05 4.15 -21.49
C PRO A 295 -11.97 3.09 -21.66
N VAL A 296 -11.35 2.70 -20.55
CA VAL A 296 -10.40 1.58 -20.57
C VAL A 296 -11.13 0.31 -20.98
N ALA A 297 -10.71 -0.28 -22.09
CA ALA A 297 -11.30 -1.53 -22.57
C ALA A 297 -10.92 -2.67 -21.62
N VAL A 298 -11.89 -3.50 -21.23
CA VAL A 298 -11.64 -4.77 -20.54
C VAL A 298 -10.99 -5.71 -21.55
N LYS A 299 -9.67 -5.79 -21.50
CA LYS A 299 -8.90 -6.60 -22.46
C LYS A 299 -8.55 -7.93 -21.83
N GLU A 300 -9.42 -8.90 -22.03
CA GLU A 300 -9.17 -10.29 -21.62
C GLU A 300 -8.18 -11.00 -22.57
N ILE A 301 -8.03 -10.50 -23.79
CA ILE A 301 -7.16 -11.05 -24.84
C ILE A 301 -6.19 -9.98 -25.30
N LYS A 302 -4.89 -10.31 -25.25
CA LYS A 302 -3.82 -9.46 -25.78
C LYS A 302 -3.12 -10.18 -26.92
N ASP A 303 -2.75 -9.44 -27.96
CA ASP A 303 -1.79 -9.96 -28.92
C ASP A 303 -0.44 -10.19 -28.21
N ILE A 304 0.26 -11.25 -28.55
CA ILE A 304 1.57 -11.55 -27.96
C ILE A 304 2.60 -10.45 -28.26
N LEU A 305 2.43 -9.74 -29.36
CA LEU A 305 3.27 -8.62 -29.76
C LEU A 305 3.02 -7.37 -28.89
N ASP A 306 1.82 -7.24 -28.30
CA ASP A 306 1.48 -6.18 -27.36
C ASP A 306 2.03 -6.46 -25.95
N VAL A 307 2.53 -7.67 -25.71
CA VAL A 307 3.13 -8.03 -24.42
C VAL A 307 4.53 -7.43 -24.32
N LYS A 308 4.70 -6.49 -23.41
CA LYS A 308 6.01 -5.86 -23.16
C LYS A 308 7.04 -6.91 -22.76
N LYS A 309 8.17 -6.93 -23.48
CA LYS A 309 9.33 -7.74 -23.08
C LYS A 309 9.93 -7.16 -21.82
N VAL A 310 10.05 -7.97 -20.76
CA VAL A 310 10.62 -7.57 -19.48
C VAL A 310 11.84 -8.44 -19.21
N ASN A 311 12.96 -7.80 -18.84
CA ASN A 311 14.12 -8.51 -18.31
C ASN A 311 13.86 -8.93 -16.88
N LEU A 312 14.33 -10.11 -16.48
CA LEU A 312 14.24 -10.56 -15.08
C LEU A 312 14.93 -9.61 -14.10
N LYS A 313 15.95 -8.89 -14.54
CA LYS A 313 16.69 -7.90 -13.73
C LYS A 313 15.88 -6.63 -13.43
N ASP A 314 14.89 -6.35 -14.27
CA ASP A 314 14.05 -5.16 -14.17
C ASP A 314 12.75 -5.45 -13.38
N LEU A 315 12.53 -6.72 -13.02
CA LEU A 315 11.37 -7.11 -12.22
C LEU A 315 11.49 -6.58 -10.79
N GLU A 316 10.43 -5.97 -10.35
CA GLU A 316 10.30 -5.47 -8.99
C GLU A 316 10.34 -6.62 -7.98
N ASN A 317 11.24 -6.53 -7.01
CA ASN A 317 11.42 -7.54 -5.97
C ASN A 317 12.03 -6.92 -4.72
N PHE A 318 12.10 -7.68 -3.64
CA PHE A 318 12.87 -7.32 -2.46
C PHE A 318 13.72 -8.49 -1.95
N ASN A 319 14.76 -8.12 -1.23
CA ASN A 319 15.73 -9.05 -0.64
C ASN A 319 15.08 -9.90 0.44
N THR A 320 15.34 -11.21 0.45
CA THR A 320 14.79 -12.15 1.44
C THR A 320 15.38 -12.00 2.85
N GLY A 321 16.52 -11.30 2.99
CA GLY A 321 17.30 -11.27 4.22
C GLY A 321 18.22 -12.49 4.42
N ILE A 322 18.16 -13.49 3.54
CA ILE A 322 18.97 -14.71 3.56
C ILE A 322 19.78 -14.78 2.26
N TYR A 323 21.09 -14.65 2.35
CA TYR A 323 21.97 -14.52 1.19
C TYR A 323 21.88 -15.74 0.23
N LYS A 324 21.93 -16.97 0.78
CA LYS A 324 21.83 -18.18 -0.05
C LYS A 324 20.47 -18.31 -0.72
N LEU A 325 19.39 -17.89 -0.05
CA LEU A 325 18.06 -17.87 -0.64
C LEU A 325 17.97 -16.85 -1.79
N ASN A 326 18.58 -15.68 -1.63
CA ASN A 326 18.67 -14.69 -2.70
C ASN A 326 19.43 -15.20 -3.93
N LYS A 327 20.49 -15.99 -3.75
CA LYS A 327 21.20 -16.62 -4.87
C LYS A 327 20.33 -17.60 -5.69
N ILE A 328 19.35 -18.22 -5.04
CA ILE A 328 18.45 -19.21 -5.67
C ILE A 328 17.26 -18.49 -6.30
N LEU A 329 16.59 -17.63 -5.53
CA LEU A 329 15.36 -16.97 -5.97
C LEU A 329 15.63 -15.67 -6.75
N GLY A 330 16.68 -14.93 -6.43
CA GLY A 330 16.93 -13.57 -6.91
C GLY A 330 16.26 -12.50 -6.05
N GLY A 331 15.47 -12.89 -5.06
CA GLY A 331 14.59 -12.06 -4.22
C GLY A 331 13.15 -12.58 -4.27
N PHE A 332 12.25 -11.87 -3.59
CA PHE A 332 10.81 -12.10 -3.67
C PHE A 332 10.20 -11.12 -4.67
N TYR A 333 9.74 -11.65 -5.80
CA TYR A 333 9.23 -10.85 -6.90
C TYR A 333 7.75 -10.52 -6.73
N MET A 334 7.37 -9.31 -7.14
CA MET A 334 5.96 -8.94 -7.21
C MET A 334 5.22 -9.81 -8.23
N GLY A 335 3.93 -10.04 -8.01
CA GLY A 335 3.10 -10.92 -8.83
C GLY A 335 3.20 -12.41 -8.48
N GLN A 336 3.99 -12.80 -7.46
CA GLN A 336 4.16 -14.19 -7.03
C GLN A 336 3.34 -14.54 -5.79
N VAL A 337 2.93 -15.82 -5.72
CA VAL A 337 2.46 -16.45 -4.48
C VAL A 337 3.52 -17.44 -4.01
N ILE A 338 3.97 -17.25 -2.76
CA ILE A 338 5.01 -18.03 -2.10
C ILE A 338 4.37 -18.85 -1.00
N LEU A 339 4.46 -20.16 -1.11
CA LEU A 339 4.01 -21.09 -0.09
C LEU A 339 5.16 -21.39 0.87
N LEU A 340 4.94 -21.14 2.16
CA LEU A 340 5.84 -21.52 3.24
C LEU A 340 5.20 -22.69 4.01
N THR A 341 5.82 -23.86 3.94
CA THR A 341 5.32 -25.09 4.59
C THR A 341 6.37 -25.69 5.54
N GLY A 342 5.98 -26.66 6.33
CA GLY A 342 6.81 -27.36 7.31
C GLY A 342 6.01 -27.75 8.55
N GLU A 343 6.58 -28.56 9.44
CA GLU A 343 5.91 -29.04 10.65
C GLU A 343 5.42 -27.91 11.57
N ARG A 344 4.40 -28.20 12.37
CA ARG A 344 3.87 -27.26 13.35
C ARG A 344 4.91 -26.93 14.44
N GLY A 345 4.91 -25.69 14.93
CA GLY A 345 5.80 -25.25 16.00
C GLY A 345 7.26 -25.06 15.60
N LYS A 346 7.61 -25.15 14.30
CA LYS A 346 9.00 -25.03 13.85
C LYS A 346 9.45 -23.60 13.50
N GLY A 347 8.58 -22.58 13.69
CA GLY A 347 8.93 -21.17 13.53
C GLY A 347 8.64 -20.59 12.14
N LYS A 348 7.68 -21.16 11.38
CA LYS A 348 7.26 -20.60 10.08
C LYS A 348 6.75 -19.17 10.18
N SER A 349 5.92 -18.88 11.20
CA SER A 349 5.40 -17.54 11.48
C SER A 349 6.53 -16.53 11.76
N THR A 350 7.57 -16.97 12.49
CA THR A 350 8.76 -16.16 12.75
C THR A 350 9.54 -15.84 11.46
N LEU A 351 9.68 -16.81 10.58
CA LEU A 351 10.34 -16.59 9.28
C LEU A 351 9.50 -15.69 8.38
N ALA A 352 8.18 -15.90 8.34
CA ALA A 352 7.27 -15.09 7.56
C ALA A 352 7.26 -13.62 8.05
N SER A 353 7.22 -13.38 9.36
CA SER A 353 7.30 -12.03 9.92
C SER A 353 8.64 -11.34 9.60
N GLN A 354 9.76 -12.10 9.61
CA GLN A 354 11.07 -11.59 9.21
C GLN A 354 11.08 -11.19 7.71
N PHE A 355 10.48 -11.98 6.82
CA PHE A 355 10.33 -11.59 5.42
C PHE A 355 9.51 -10.30 5.29
N GLY A 356 8.53 -10.11 6.16
CA GLY A 356 7.77 -8.87 6.23
C GLY A 356 8.61 -7.67 6.66
N THR A 357 9.53 -7.82 7.62
CA THR A 357 10.46 -6.73 7.97
C THR A 357 11.39 -6.38 6.80
N MET A 358 11.79 -7.36 5.99
CA MET A 358 12.58 -7.11 4.78
C MET A 358 11.79 -6.37 3.72
N ALA A 359 10.50 -6.66 3.56
CA ALA A 359 9.62 -5.92 2.66
C ALA A 359 9.48 -4.46 3.13
N VAL A 360 9.28 -4.21 4.43
CA VAL A 360 9.21 -2.85 5.00
C VAL A 360 10.55 -2.12 4.82
N LYS A 361 11.68 -2.79 5.04
CA LYS A 361 13.03 -2.24 4.79
C LYS A 361 13.19 -1.80 3.34
N ALA A 362 12.65 -2.58 2.40
CA ALA A 362 12.66 -2.25 0.97
C ALA A 362 11.66 -1.14 0.58
N GLY A 363 10.89 -0.61 1.53
CA GLY A 363 9.95 0.50 1.33
C GLY A 363 8.52 0.08 1.03
N TYR A 364 8.20 -1.21 1.03
CA TYR A 364 6.85 -1.70 0.74
C TYR A 364 5.93 -1.66 1.96
N ASN A 365 4.68 -1.32 1.74
CA ASN A 365 3.62 -1.53 2.72
C ASN A 365 3.26 -3.02 2.77
N THR A 366 3.07 -3.53 3.98
CA THR A 366 2.78 -4.93 4.27
C THR A 366 1.41 -5.10 4.90
N PHE A 367 0.78 -6.22 4.64
CA PHE A 367 -0.45 -6.63 5.32
C PHE A 367 -0.25 -8.04 5.89
N PHE A 368 -0.59 -8.23 7.18
CA PHE A 368 -0.51 -9.51 7.87
C PHE A 368 -1.90 -9.98 8.30
N TYR A 369 -2.23 -11.20 7.96
CA TYR A 369 -3.28 -11.98 8.57
C TYR A 369 -2.65 -13.06 9.44
N SER A 370 -2.90 -13.04 10.73
CA SER A 370 -2.50 -14.08 11.67
C SER A 370 -3.75 -14.66 12.33
N GLY A 371 -4.13 -15.86 11.95
CA GLY A 371 -5.32 -16.53 12.51
C GLY A 371 -5.08 -17.24 13.85
N GLU A 372 -3.82 -17.30 14.31
CA GLU A 372 -3.44 -18.01 15.54
C GLU A 372 -2.95 -17.07 16.64
N LEU A 373 -2.39 -15.91 16.31
CA LEU A 373 -1.81 -14.98 17.26
C LEU A 373 -2.71 -13.77 17.52
N MET A 374 -2.80 -13.35 18.76
CA MET A 374 -3.40 -12.08 19.13
C MET A 374 -2.56 -10.92 18.56
N ASP A 375 -3.19 -9.82 18.19
CA ASP A 375 -2.57 -8.67 17.53
C ASP A 375 -1.41 -8.10 18.33
N TRP A 376 -1.58 -7.92 19.64
CA TRP A 376 -0.53 -7.41 20.53
C TRP A 376 0.66 -8.36 20.62
N TYR A 377 0.43 -9.69 20.59
CA TYR A 377 1.50 -10.68 20.64
C TYR A 377 2.29 -10.69 19.33
N PHE A 378 1.60 -10.63 18.20
CA PHE A 378 2.23 -10.49 16.87
C PHE A 378 3.06 -9.21 16.79
N ARG A 379 2.53 -8.07 17.28
CA ARG A 379 3.25 -6.82 17.34
C ARG A 379 4.53 -6.94 18.17
N ASN A 380 4.43 -7.47 19.38
CA ASN A 380 5.61 -7.68 20.23
C ASN A 380 6.67 -8.51 19.52
N TRP A 381 6.25 -9.58 18.84
CA TRP A 381 7.17 -10.44 18.10
C TRP A 381 7.89 -9.68 16.98
N LEU A 382 7.18 -8.88 16.24
CA LEU A 382 7.74 -8.04 15.19
C LEU A 382 8.69 -6.98 15.76
N ASP A 383 8.33 -6.35 16.89
CA ASP A 383 9.15 -5.36 17.57
C ASP A 383 10.50 -5.96 18.01
N PHE A 384 10.55 -7.20 18.49
CA PHE A 384 11.79 -7.91 18.76
C PHE A 384 12.68 -8.05 17.52
N GLN A 385 12.09 -8.46 16.39
CA GLN A 385 12.83 -8.63 15.14
C GLN A 385 13.35 -7.29 14.61
N VAL A 386 12.57 -6.22 14.75
CA VAL A 386 12.96 -4.88 14.33
C VAL A 386 14.04 -4.31 15.24
N ALA A 387 13.90 -4.44 16.56
CA ALA A 387 14.88 -3.95 17.52
C ALA A 387 16.26 -4.61 17.31
N GLY A 388 16.30 -5.92 17.13
CA GLY A 388 17.56 -6.68 17.12
C GLY A 388 18.22 -6.77 18.49
N ASP A 389 19.19 -7.66 18.63
CA ASP A 389 19.79 -8.01 19.93
C ASP A 389 20.39 -6.82 20.69
N LYS A 390 20.90 -5.85 19.98
CA LYS A 390 21.48 -4.61 20.52
C LYS A 390 20.53 -3.82 21.43
N TYR A 391 19.24 -3.87 21.15
CA TYR A 391 18.20 -3.12 21.85
C TYR A 391 17.25 -4.04 22.63
N ILE A 392 17.72 -5.23 23.01
CA ILE A 392 16.97 -6.18 23.83
C ILE A 392 17.57 -6.22 25.23
N ASN A 393 16.75 -5.89 26.22
CA ASN A 393 17.06 -6.09 27.63
C ASN A 393 16.93 -7.57 27.97
N LYS A 394 17.93 -8.09 28.70
CA LYS A 394 18.04 -9.51 29.11
C LYS A 394 18.06 -9.57 30.64
N VAL A 395 17.04 -10.16 31.23
CA VAL A 395 16.93 -10.31 32.70
C VAL A 395 16.72 -11.77 33.03
N ARG A 396 17.40 -12.26 34.05
CA ARG A 396 17.15 -13.62 34.59
C ARG A 396 15.89 -13.61 35.43
N ASN A 397 14.95 -14.50 35.11
CA ASN A 397 13.76 -14.69 35.90
C ASN A 397 14.02 -15.56 37.15
N SER A 398 13.00 -15.73 37.99
CA SER A 398 13.09 -16.51 39.23
C SER A 398 13.37 -18.01 39.02
N PHE A 399 13.21 -18.50 37.80
CA PHE A 399 13.50 -19.91 37.43
C PHE A 399 14.90 -20.08 36.82
N GLY A 400 15.65 -18.98 36.66
CA GLY A 400 16.98 -18.98 36.07
C GLY A 400 17.02 -18.86 34.55
N ASP A 401 15.88 -18.79 33.92
CA ASP A 401 15.74 -18.56 32.47
C ASP A 401 15.91 -17.09 32.10
N TRP A 402 16.15 -16.82 30.82
CA TRP A 402 16.26 -15.46 30.33
C TRP A 402 14.88 -14.91 29.88
N ASP A 403 14.49 -13.80 30.47
CA ASP A 403 13.39 -12.99 29.98
C ASP A 403 13.93 -11.84 29.09
N TYR A 404 13.30 -11.61 27.98
CA TYR A 404 13.70 -10.63 26.99
C TYR A 404 12.62 -9.55 26.85
N SER A 405 13.05 -8.30 26.71
CA SER A 405 12.15 -7.18 26.41
C SER A 405 12.85 -6.17 25.52
N VAL A 406 12.12 -5.56 24.62
CA VAL A 406 12.62 -4.45 23.80
C VAL A 406 12.86 -3.23 24.70
N ASP A 407 13.96 -2.53 24.52
CA ASP A 407 14.26 -1.30 25.24
C ASP A 407 13.19 -0.25 24.94
N GLY A 408 12.53 0.25 26.00
CA GLY A 408 11.43 1.20 25.88
C GLY A 408 11.82 2.53 25.19
N SER A 409 13.09 2.90 25.24
CA SER A 409 13.58 4.16 24.68
C SER A 409 13.55 4.22 23.15
N ILE A 410 13.52 3.04 22.48
CA ILE A 410 13.57 2.97 21.00
C ILE A 410 12.20 2.84 20.34
N TYR A 411 11.12 2.61 21.11
CA TYR A 411 9.78 2.46 20.53
C TYR A 411 9.35 3.63 19.64
N PRO A 412 9.59 4.90 19.99
CA PRO A 412 9.20 6.01 19.11
C PRO A 412 9.85 5.94 17.72
N GLN A 413 11.12 5.49 17.66
CA GLN A 413 11.86 5.35 16.41
C GLN A 413 11.35 4.17 15.59
N ILE A 414 11.11 3.01 16.24
CA ILE A 414 10.52 1.83 15.60
C ILE A 414 9.12 2.14 15.08
N GLU A 415 8.27 2.78 15.87
CA GLU A 415 6.92 3.17 15.46
C GLU A 415 6.94 4.13 14.27
N LYS A 416 7.85 5.08 14.28
CA LYS A 416 8.06 5.97 13.16
C LYS A 416 8.55 5.22 11.91
N TRP A 417 9.44 4.24 12.08
CA TRP A 417 9.90 3.40 10.97
C TRP A 417 8.77 2.54 10.39
N TYR A 418 7.90 1.96 11.22
CA TYR A 418 6.67 1.33 10.72
C TYR A 418 5.85 2.32 9.90
N GLY A 419 5.66 3.52 10.42
CA GLY A 419 5.11 4.67 9.70
C GLY A 419 3.83 4.38 8.93
N GLY A 420 2.94 3.53 9.45
CA GLY A 420 1.74 3.09 8.75
C GLY A 420 1.95 2.08 7.63
N ARG A 421 3.19 1.63 7.40
CA ARG A 421 3.52 0.62 6.36
C ARG A 421 3.19 -0.81 6.76
N VAL A 422 3.00 -1.10 8.04
CA VAL A 422 2.61 -2.42 8.54
C VAL A 422 1.13 -2.38 8.91
N LYS A 423 0.33 -3.19 8.24
CA LYS A 423 -1.09 -3.38 8.52
C LYS A 423 -1.31 -4.80 9.02
N ILE A 424 -2.23 -4.98 9.94
CA ILE A 424 -2.63 -6.27 10.46
C ILE A 424 -4.14 -6.44 10.34
N TYR A 425 -4.59 -7.66 10.10
CA TYR A 425 -6.00 -8.01 10.18
C TYR A 425 -6.45 -7.96 11.64
N ASP A 426 -7.54 -7.29 11.92
CA ASP A 426 -8.11 -7.18 13.27
C ASP A 426 -8.99 -8.41 13.58
N ASN A 427 -8.43 -9.38 14.29
CA ASN A 427 -9.14 -10.60 14.70
C ASN A 427 -10.19 -10.35 15.81
N ASN A 428 -10.25 -9.15 16.40
CA ASN A 428 -11.20 -8.83 17.46
C ASN A 428 -12.56 -8.36 16.92
N ILE A 429 -12.67 -8.19 15.61
CA ILE A 429 -13.96 -7.87 14.99
C ILE A 429 -14.79 -9.15 15.03
N VAL A 430 -15.79 -9.17 15.91
CA VAL A 430 -16.80 -10.24 15.94
C VAL A 430 -17.59 -10.14 14.65
N GLN A 431 -17.43 -11.12 13.78
CA GLN A 431 -18.26 -11.26 12.58
C GLN A 431 -19.65 -11.74 13.06
N GLU A 432 -20.54 -10.81 13.36
CA GLU A 432 -21.90 -11.16 13.79
C GLU A 432 -22.78 -11.69 12.65
N ASP A 433 -22.44 -11.43 11.37
CA ASP A 433 -23.13 -12.00 10.20
C ASP A 433 -22.26 -11.95 8.95
N GLU A 434 -22.17 -13.09 8.28
CA GLU A 434 -21.85 -13.34 6.87
C GLU A 434 -20.80 -12.45 6.17
N HIS A 435 -19.57 -12.98 6.08
CA HIS A 435 -18.67 -12.83 4.93
C HIS A 435 -18.05 -11.45 4.62
N ASP A 436 -17.27 -10.88 5.51
CA ASP A 436 -16.10 -10.16 5.02
C ASP A 436 -15.04 -11.23 4.66
N ASP A 437 -15.10 -11.68 3.41
CA ASP A 437 -14.11 -12.61 2.85
C ASP A 437 -12.72 -11.98 3.03
N LEU A 438 -11.80 -12.69 3.69
CA LEU A 438 -10.41 -12.26 3.85
C LEU A 438 -9.82 -11.77 2.51
N LEU A 439 -10.25 -12.35 1.39
CA LEU A 439 -9.83 -11.93 0.05
C LEU A 439 -10.26 -10.49 -0.27
N GLU A 440 -11.47 -10.09 0.13
CA GLU A 440 -11.93 -8.71 -0.04
C GLU A 440 -11.11 -7.75 0.85
N THR A 441 -10.82 -8.16 2.08
CA THR A 441 -9.95 -7.39 2.98
C THR A 441 -8.54 -7.24 2.41
N ILE A 442 -7.98 -8.28 1.80
CA ILE A 442 -6.69 -8.23 1.10
C ILE A 442 -6.76 -7.25 -0.08
N GLU A 443 -7.82 -7.29 -0.90
CA GLU A 443 -7.98 -6.33 -1.99
C GLU A 443 -8.12 -4.89 -1.46
N LYS A 444 -8.82 -4.67 -0.35
CA LYS A 444 -8.87 -3.37 0.34
C LYS A 444 -7.48 -2.94 0.87
N ALA A 445 -6.71 -3.87 1.43
CA ALA A 445 -5.35 -3.57 1.89
C ALA A 445 -4.43 -3.14 0.73
N ILE A 446 -4.57 -3.78 -0.44
CA ILE A 446 -3.81 -3.46 -1.64
C ILE A 446 -4.26 -2.11 -2.23
N THR A 447 -5.56 -1.94 -2.45
CA THR A 447 -6.09 -0.78 -3.19
C THR A 447 -6.08 0.49 -2.35
N ARG A 448 -6.43 0.41 -1.06
CA ARG A 448 -6.57 1.56 -0.15
C ARG A 448 -5.25 1.91 0.55
N TYR A 449 -4.49 0.90 1.00
CA TYR A 449 -3.27 1.12 1.79
C TYR A 449 -1.99 0.83 1.01
N SER A 450 -2.11 0.56 -0.30
CA SER A 450 -0.96 0.27 -1.18
C SER A 450 -0.06 -0.84 -0.65
N CYS A 451 -0.64 -1.85 0.02
CA CYS A 451 0.11 -3.00 0.48
C CYS A 451 0.61 -3.82 -0.71
N ARG A 452 1.92 -4.09 -0.75
CA ARG A 452 2.56 -4.81 -1.84
C ARG A 452 3.07 -6.18 -1.41
N ALA A 453 3.26 -6.42 -0.13
CA ALA A 453 3.62 -7.72 0.43
C ALA A 453 2.55 -8.16 1.44
N ILE A 454 1.91 -9.27 1.16
CA ILE A 454 0.77 -9.82 1.92
C ILE A 454 1.22 -11.13 2.58
N PHE A 455 0.97 -11.28 3.86
CA PHE A 455 1.33 -12.45 4.65
C PHE A 455 0.07 -13.08 5.26
N ILE A 456 -0.16 -14.35 4.97
CA ILE A 456 -1.34 -15.11 5.43
C ILE A 456 -0.85 -16.29 6.25
N ASP A 457 -1.03 -16.23 7.56
CA ASP A 457 -0.64 -17.26 8.52
C ASP A 457 -1.85 -17.67 9.36
N ASN A 458 -2.53 -18.79 9.05
CA ASN A 458 -2.24 -19.78 8.02
C ASN A 458 -3.44 -20.02 7.09
N LEU A 459 -3.24 -20.88 6.07
CA LEU A 459 -4.28 -21.23 5.10
C LEU A 459 -5.57 -21.78 5.76
N MET A 460 -5.45 -22.56 6.83
CA MET A 460 -6.62 -23.20 7.46
C MET A 460 -7.52 -22.20 8.17
N THR A 461 -6.93 -21.21 8.84
CA THR A 461 -7.67 -20.16 9.56
C THR A 461 -8.16 -19.05 8.64
N ALA A 462 -7.57 -18.94 7.44
CA ALA A 462 -7.92 -17.94 6.44
C ALA A 462 -9.21 -18.27 5.65
N MET A 463 -9.72 -19.48 5.79
CA MET A 463 -10.91 -19.95 5.09
C MET A 463 -12.08 -20.06 6.02
N ASN A 464 -13.26 -19.66 5.57
CA ASN A 464 -14.51 -19.81 6.33
C ASN A 464 -14.94 -21.29 6.40
N ASP A 465 -15.46 -21.70 7.55
CA ASP A 465 -15.95 -23.05 7.84
C ASP A 465 -17.33 -23.31 7.19
N ASP A 466 -17.41 -23.36 5.86
CA ASP A 466 -18.58 -23.92 5.21
C ASP A 466 -18.56 -25.46 5.31
N ILE A 467 -19.39 -25.95 6.23
CA ILE A 467 -19.44 -27.37 6.70
C ILE A 467 -19.84 -28.36 5.60
N THR A 468 -20.21 -27.91 4.40
CA THR A 468 -20.88 -28.75 3.40
C THR A 468 -20.06 -29.11 2.15
N SER A 469 -18.84 -28.60 1.99
CA SER A 469 -18.04 -28.84 0.78
C SER A 469 -16.67 -29.44 1.07
N ASP A 470 -16.12 -30.15 0.07
CA ASP A 470 -14.78 -30.74 0.10
C ASP A 470 -13.72 -29.67 0.42
N LEU A 471 -13.10 -29.77 1.59
CA LEU A 471 -12.04 -28.85 2.09
C LEU A 471 -10.92 -28.67 1.06
N ASN A 472 -10.53 -29.71 0.34
CA ASN A 472 -9.48 -29.63 -0.69
C ASN A 472 -9.89 -28.73 -1.87
N ARG A 473 -11.17 -28.73 -2.22
CA ARG A 473 -11.70 -27.85 -3.27
C ARG A 473 -11.73 -26.39 -2.82
N GLN A 474 -12.14 -26.14 -1.59
CA GLN A 474 -12.16 -24.79 -1.02
C GLN A 474 -10.75 -24.21 -0.96
N GLN A 475 -9.77 -24.96 -0.44
CA GLN A 475 -8.36 -24.55 -0.41
C GLN A 475 -7.82 -24.26 -1.80
N THR A 476 -8.11 -25.11 -2.77
CA THR A 476 -7.69 -24.91 -4.16
C THR A 476 -8.31 -23.64 -4.76
N ALA A 477 -9.60 -23.40 -4.50
CA ALA A 477 -10.29 -22.20 -4.98
C ALA A 477 -9.74 -20.92 -4.33
N PHE A 478 -9.49 -20.94 -3.03
CA PHE A 478 -8.90 -19.83 -2.28
C PHE A 478 -7.51 -19.47 -2.82
N VAL A 479 -6.61 -20.46 -2.94
CA VAL A 479 -5.26 -20.24 -3.48
C VAL A 479 -5.29 -19.74 -4.93
N ARG A 480 -6.24 -20.23 -5.75
CA ARG A 480 -6.43 -19.72 -7.11
C ARG A 480 -6.81 -18.24 -7.12
N LYS A 481 -7.69 -17.80 -6.22
CA LYS A 481 -8.05 -16.39 -6.07
C LYS A 481 -6.83 -15.56 -5.62
N LEU A 482 -6.03 -16.06 -4.67
CA LEU A 482 -4.78 -15.39 -4.26
C LEU A 482 -3.80 -15.25 -5.42
N THR A 483 -3.64 -16.27 -6.26
CA THR A 483 -2.76 -16.17 -7.45
C THR A 483 -3.28 -15.17 -8.48
N HIS A 484 -4.59 -15.02 -8.59
CA HIS A 484 -5.21 -13.99 -9.42
C HIS A 484 -4.95 -12.59 -8.87
N ILE A 485 -5.17 -12.38 -7.56
CA ILE A 485 -4.90 -11.12 -6.86
C ILE A 485 -3.42 -10.73 -7.02
N ALA A 486 -2.50 -11.66 -6.75
CA ALA A 486 -1.06 -11.41 -6.86
C ALA A 486 -0.68 -10.87 -8.24
N LYS A 487 -1.19 -11.47 -9.31
CA LYS A 487 -0.90 -11.09 -10.70
C LYS A 487 -1.60 -9.80 -11.10
N ARG A 488 -2.89 -9.65 -10.74
CA ARG A 488 -3.71 -8.48 -11.09
C ARG A 488 -3.15 -7.20 -10.50
N PHE A 489 -2.77 -7.25 -9.23
CA PHE A 489 -2.30 -6.08 -8.48
C PHE A 489 -0.78 -5.98 -8.42
N ASN A 490 -0.07 -6.92 -9.03
CA ASN A 490 1.39 -7.01 -8.99
C ASN A 490 1.94 -6.95 -7.54
N VAL A 491 1.42 -7.79 -6.65
CA VAL A 491 1.80 -7.90 -5.23
C VAL A 491 2.36 -9.29 -4.95
N VAL A 492 3.25 -9.41 -3.96
CA VAL A 492 3.71 -10.71 -3.48
C VAL A 492 2.85 -11.19 -2.32
N ILE A 493 2.43 -12.45 -2.36
CA ILE A 493 1.61 -13.06 -1.30
C ILE A 493 2.38 -14.26 -0.71
N PHE A 494 2.59 -14.21 0.61
CA PHE A 494 3.12 -15.33 1.39
C PHE A 494 1.96 -16.08 2.03
N LEU A 495 1.91 -17.38 1.80
CA LEU A 495 0.91 -18.27 2.35
C LEU A 495 1.58 -19.33 3.21
N VAL A 496 1.28 -19.33 4.51
CA VAL A 496 1.74 -20.39 5.42
C VAL A 496 0.73 -21.54 5.41
N ALA A 497 1.23 -22.76 5.20
CA ALA A 497 0.41 -23.95 5.29
C ALA A 497 1.14 -25.08 6.01
N HIS A 498 0.36 -25.94 6.65
CA HIS A 498 0.90 -27.12 7.31
C HIS A 498 0.96 -28.32 6.34
N PRO A 499 1.91 -29.24 6.47
CA PRO A 499 1.92 -30.48 5.70
C PRO A 499 0.79 -31.42 6.16
N LYS A 500 0.41 -32.36 5.30
CA LYS A 500 -0.45 -33.49 5.68
C LYS A 500 0.22 -34.30 6.78
N LYS A 501 -0.56 -34.89 7.69
CA LYS A 501 -0.01 -35.83 8.68
C LYS A 501 0.60 -37.02 7.97
N ALA A 502 1.84 -37.35 8.28
CA ALA A 502 2.50 -38.53 7.72
C ALA A 502 1.76 -39.81 8.12
N GLN A 503 1.43 -40.65 7.14
CA GLN A 503 1.05 -42.03 7.40
C GLN A 503 2.35 -42.85 7.54
N GLY A 504 2.68 -43.31 8.75
CA GLY A 504 3.76 -44.27 8.97
C GLY A 504 5.13 -43.74 9.43
N GLY A 505 5.25 -42.52 9.96
CA GLY A 505 6.39 -42.10 10.78
C GLY A 505 7.71 -41.72 10.07
N LYS A 506 7.80 -41.77 8.74
CA LYS A 506 8.92 -41.22 7.97
C LYS A 506 8.40 -40.21 6.95
N TYR A 507 8.85 -38.97 7.09
CA TYR A 507 8.55 -37.89 6.16
C TYR A 507 9.55 -37.90 4.97
N ASN A 508 9.25 -38.64 3.91
CA ASN A 508 9.78 -38.27 2.60
C ASN A 508 8.86 -37.18 2.03
N PHE A 509 9.21 -35.92 2.25
CA PHE A 509 8.41 -34.79 1.79
C PHE A 509 8.50 -34.69 0.26
N SER A 510 7.37 -34.81 -0.40
CA SER A 510 7.18 -34.47 -1.81
C SER A 510 6.33 -33.20 -1.93
N ASN A 511 6.29 -32.59 -3.12
CA ASN A 511 5.39 -31.47 -3.41
C ASN A 511 3.91 -31.79 -3.14
N ASP A 512 3.56 -33.07 -3.03
CA ASP A 512 2.19 -33.56 -2.82
C ASP A 512 1.80 -33.64 -1.32
N ASP A 513 2.74 -33.42 -0.41
CA ASP A 513 2.54 -33.57 1.03
C ASP A 513 2.08 -32.30 1.75
N VAL A 514 1.85 -31.21 1.02
CA VAL A 514 1.27 -29.99 1.60
C VAL A 514 -0.20 -30.24 1.98
N ALA A 515 -0.63 -29.77 3.15
CA ALA A 515 -1.98 -29.96 3.65
C ALA A 515 -3.03 -29.47 2.65
N GLY A 516 -4.00 -30.33 2.35
CA GLY A 516 -5.15 -30.01 1.53
C GLY A 516 -5.13 -30.67 0.17
N SER A 517 -4.21 -30.34 -0.70
CA SER A 517 -4.14 -30.99 -2.02
C SER A 517 -2.80 -30.67 -2.72
N SER A 518 -2.29 -31.63 -3.52
CA SER A 518 -1.20 -31.41 -4.47
C SER A 518 -1.48 -30.26 -5.45
N ASN A 519 -2.74 -29.88 -5.60
CA ASN A 519 -3.16 -28.75 -6.43
C ASN A 519 -2.64 -27.40 -5.91
N ILE A 520 -2.44 -27.24 -4.59
CA ILE A 520 -1.94 -25.98 -4.01
C ILE A 520 -0.51 -25.69 -4.48
N THR A 521 0.38 -26.70 -4.39
CA THR A 521 1.77 -26.56 -4.84
C THR A 521 1.87 -26.29 -6.33
N ASN A 522 0.90 -26.82 -7.12
CA ASN A 522 0.82 -26.55 -8.55
C ASN A 522 0.41 -25.10 -8.87
N LEU A 523 -0.42 -24.48 -8.04
CA LEU A 523 -0.92 -23.12 -8.25
C LEU A 523 0.11 -22.04 -7.91
N VAL A 524 0.85 -22.20 -6.82
CA VAL A 524 1.81 -21.20 -6.32
C VAL A 524 3.08 -21.12 -7.17
N ASP A 525 3.82 -20.03 -7.05
CA ASP A 525 5.01 -19.78 -7.87
C ASP A 525 6.30 -20.27 -7.20
N VAL A 526 6.38 -20.20 -5.87
CA VAL A 526 7.50 -20.65 -5.07
C VAL A 526 6.98 -21.55 -3.94
N VAL A 527 7.69 -22.67 -3.68
CA VAL A 527 7.43 -23.53 -2.51
C VAL A 527 8.68 -23.60 -1.67
N LEU A 528 8.56 -23.08 -0.45
CA LEU A 528 9.59 -23.11 0.60
C LEU A 528 9.16 -24.07 1.69
N ARG A 529 10.03 -25.01 2.05
CA ARG A 529 9.87 -25.85 3.24
C ARG A 529 10.82 -25.38 4.33
N TYR A 530 10.29 -25.13 5.50
CA TYR A 530 11.04 -24.73 6.68
C TYR A 530 10.83 -25.72 7.82
N ASP A 531 11.89 -26.41 8.20
CA ASP A 531 11.81 -27.54 9.12
C ASP A 531 13.07 -27.70 10.00
N VAL A 532 13.07 -28.71 10.83
CA VAL A 532 14.26 -29.12 11.61
C VAL A 532 15.07 -30.08 10.74
N PRO A 533 16.41 -29.94 10.66
CA PRO A 533 17.25 -30.89 9.93
C PRO A 533 17.16 -32.31 10.55
N GLU A 534 17.23 -33.33 9.68
CA GLU A 534 17.36 -34.71 10.16
C GLU A 534 18.62 -34.84 11.03
N ARG A 535 18.48 -35.48 12.19
CA ARG A 535 19.62 -35.67 13.12
C ARG A 535 20.60 -36.69 12.52
N ILE A 536 21.81 -36.22 12.23
CA ILE A 536 22.97 -37.08 11.96
C ILE A 536 23.73 -37.16 13.29
N GLU A 537 23.96 -38.37 13.83
CA GLU A 537 24.44 -38.60 15.21
C GLU A 537 25.90 -38.16 15.48
N GLU A 538 26.66 -37.78 14.45
CA GLU A 538 28.14 -37.65 14.55
C GLU A 538 28.68 -36.20 14.70
N GLU A 539 27.86 -35.15 14.73
CA GLU A 539 28.35 -33.77 14.82
C GLU A 539 28.07 -33.11 16.19
N ALA A 540 28.98 -32.26 16.65
CA ALA A 540 28.85 -31.52 17.92
C ALA A 540 27.62 -30.60 17.93
N ALA A 541 26.85 -30.59 19.02
CA ALA A 541 25.54 -29.92 19.11
C ALA A 541 25.57 -28.40 18.88
N ASP A 542 26.67 -27.73 19.19
CA ASP A 542 26.79 -26.26 19.23
C ASP A 542 27.04 -25.60 17.85
N SER A 543 27.43 -26.39 16.83
CA SER A 543 27.76 -25.85 15.48
C SER A 543 26.72 -26.13 14.41
N ARG A 544 25.61 -26.81 14.75
CA ARG A 544 24.62 -27.28 13.79
C ARG A 544 23.54 -26.24 13.52
N PRO A 545 23.10 -26.10 12.28
CA PRO A 545 21.88 -25.36 11.97
C PRO A 545 20.68 -25.93 12.74
N GLN A 546 19.95 -25.04 13.41
CA GLN A 546 18.75 -25.42 14.17
C GLN A 546 17.54 -25.65 13.26
N ARG A 547 17.58 -25.11 12.06
CA ARG A 547 16.52 -25.16 11.05
C ARG A 547 17.14 -25.35 9.66
N VAL A 548 16.33 -25.85 8.76
CA VAL A 548 16.67 -25.98 7.34
C VAL A 548 15.56 -25.36 6.48
N LEU A 549 15.94 -24.56 5.49
CA LEU A 549 15.06 -23.97 4.50
C LEU A 549 15.36 -24.58 3.13
N GLN A 550 14.39 -25.23 2.53
CA GLN A 550 14.49 -25.89 1.23
C GLN A 550 13.62 -25.15 0.21
N VAL A 551 14.04 -25.18 -1.06
CA VAL A 551 13.30 -24.63 -2.19
C VAL A 551 12.87 -25.78 -3.11
N PHE A 552 11.60 -26.18 -3.04
CA PHE A 552 11.04 -27.27 -3.83
C PHE A 552 10.45 -26.83 -5.15
N LYS A 553 10.10 -25.56 -5.27
CA LYS A 553 9.59 -24.98 -6.51
C LYS A 553 10.02 -23.52 -6.65
N ASN A 554 10.40 -23.16 -7.85
CA ASN A 554 10.68 -21.78 -8.24
C ASN A 554 10.32 -21.63 -9.73
N ARG A 555 9.13 -21.13 -10.00
CA ARG A 555 8.60 -21.04 -11.37
C ARG A 555 9.37 -20.04 -12.23
N LEU A 556 9.90 -18.99 -11.63
CA LEU A 556 10.53 -17.89 -12.37
C LEU A 556 11.90 -18.29 -12.94
N THR A 557 12.75 -18.93 -12.13
CA THR A 557 14.13 -19.26 -12.52
C THR A 557 14.37 -20.77 -12.69
N GLY A 558 13.49 -21.62 -12.17
CA GLY A 558 13.66 -23.07 -12.13
C GLY A 558 14.72 -23.58 -11.16
N LYS A 559 15.44 -22.69 -10.47
CA LYS A 559 16.49 -23.08 -9.50
C LYS A 559 15.86 -23.61 -8.23
N LEU A 560 16.32 -24.78 -7.79
CA LEU A 560 15.88 -25.47 -6.58
C LEU A 560 17.02 -25.59 -5.57
N CYS A 561 16.67 -25.90 -4.31
CA CYS A 561 17.61 -26.25 -3.26
C CYS A 561 16.93 -27.26 -2.32
N THR A 562 17.01 -28.52 -2.70
CA THR A 562 16.41 -29.63 -1.94
C THR A 562 17.27 -30.08 -0.76
N ASP A 563 18.59 -29.90 -0.85
CA ASP A 563 19.52 -30.19 0.27
C ASP A 563 19.34 -29.20 1.43
N GLY A 564 18.84 -28.01 1.11
CA GLY A 564 18.44 -27.00 2.07
C GLY A 564 19.55 -26.02 2.50
N ILE A 565 19.11 -24.91 3.04
CA ILE A 565 19.92 -23.84 3.63
C ILE A 565 19.83 -23.99 5.13
N GLY A 566 20.96 -24.24 5.81
CA GLY A 566 21.01 -24.28 7.27
C GLY A 566 20.78 -22.89 7.85
N LEU A 567 19.92 -22.81 8.87
CA LEU A 567 19.54 -21.56 9.52
C LEU A 567 19.64 -21.68 11.03
N TYR A 568 19.97 -20.57 11.66
CA TYR A 568 20.11 -20.40 13.09
C TYR A 568 19.06 -19.42 13.60
N TYR A 569 18.59 -19.61 14.81
CA TYR A 569 17.60 -18.77 15.47
C TYR A 569 18.19 -18.11 16.70
N GLN A 570 18.07 -16.80 16.80
CA GLN A 570 18.45 -16.03 17.97
C GLN A 570 17.22 -15.78 18.85
N GLU A 571 17.21 -16.35 20.03
CA GLU A 571 16.06 -16.29 20.92
C GLU A 571 15.73 -14.88 21.39
N SER A 572 16.75 -14.07 21.70
CA SER A 572 16.57 -12.71 22.21
C SER A 572 15.86 -11.79 21.19
N SER A 573 16.35 -11.73 19.96
CA SER A 573 15.81 -10.86 18.91
C SER A 573 14.75 -11.52 18.03
N LYS A 574 14.49 -12.81 18.19
CA LYS A 574 13.59 -13.59 17.32
C LYS A 574 14.02 -13.60 15.84
N ARG A 575 15.29 -13.29 15.56
CA ARG A 575 15.86 -13.26 14.21
C ARG A 575 16.39 -14.62 13.77
N ILE A 576 16.34 -14.85 12.46
CA ILE A 576 16.80 -16.07 11.81
C ILE A 576 17.88 -15.68 10.81
N SER A 577 19.07 -16.32 10.90
CA SER A 577 20.22 -16.06 10.02
C SER A 577 20.79 -17.36 9.47
N GLU A 578 21.53 -17.28 8.37
CA GLU A 578 22.34 -18.38 7.82
C GLU A 578 23.74 -18.48 8.45
N ASP A 579 24.10 -17.52 9.29
CA ASP A 579 25.34 -17.49 10.04
C ASP A 579 25.01 -17.40 11.54
N PRO A 580 25.49 -18.30 12.39
CA PRO A 580 25.22 -18.30 13.82
C PRO A 580 25.78 -17.07 14.56
N ASN A 581 26.71 -16.34 13.95
CA ASN A 581 27.36 -15.19 14.56
C ASN A 581 26.84 -13.83 14.04
N THR A 582 25.93 -13.83 13.05
CA THR A 582 25.48 -12.61 12.38
C THR A 582 23.97 -12.52 12.38
N PHE A 583 23.41 -11.90 13.42
CA PHE A 583 21.99 -11.59 13.53
C PHE A 583 21.71 -10.09 13.52
N ASP A 584 22.77 -9.27 13.58
CA ASP A 584 22.67 -7.82 13.59
C ASP A 584 22.74 -7.26 12.18
N TRP A 585 21.59 -6.89 11.67
CA TRP A 585 21.47 -6.12 10.44
C TRP A 585 20.59 -4.90 10.68
N GLU A 586 21.00 -3.79 10.13
CA GLU A 586 20.26 -2.53 10.25
C GLU A 586 19.05 -2.52 9.32
N LEU A 587 17.91 -2.13 9.86
CA LEU A 587 16.67 -1.93 9.10
C LEU A 587 16.48 -0.47 8.70
N GLY A 588 17.30 0.44 9.25
CA GLY A 588 17.29 1.87 8.93
C GLY A 588 16.36 2.70 9.79
N TRP A 589 15.77 2.13 10.86
CA TRP A 589 14.93 2.86 11.80
C TRP A 589 15.73 3.74 12.77
N GLU A 590 17.00 3.44 12.98
CA GLU A 590 17.90 4.16 13.88
C GLU A 590 18.17 5.61 13.43
N ASN A 591 18.02 5.87 12.14
CA ASN A 591 18.36 7.16 11.51
C ASN A 591 17.13 8.06 11.24
N ILE A 592 15.96 7.73 11.80
CA ILE A 592 14.74 8.49 11.58
C ILE A 592 14.66 9.66 12.59
N THR A 593 14.71 10.89 12.08
CA THR A 593 14.46 12.11 12.89
C THR A 593 12.98 12.33 13.16
N THR A 594 12.61 12.87 14.31
CA THR A 594 11.21 12.88 14.76
C THR A 594 10.36 14.00 14.18
N ASP A 595 10.83 15.23 14.06
CA ASP A 595 10.06 16.34 13.53
C ASP A 595 10.93 17.40 12.87
N PHE A 596 10.35 18.26 12.03
CA PHE A 596 10.99 19.48 11.60
C PHE A 596 11.03 20.44 12.80
N THR A 597 12.23 20.86 13.18
CA THR A 597 12.38 22.00 14.08
C THR A 597 12.08 23.29 13.30
N GLU A 598 11.83 24.41 14.01
CA GLU A 598 11.71 25.71 13.36
C GLU A 598 12.95 26.04 12.51
N ALA A 599 14.15 25.63 12.96
CA ALA A 599 15.39 25.78 12.23
C ALA A 599 15.42 24.94 10.95
N ASP A 600 14.87 23.72 10.95
CA ASP A 600 14.75 22.90 9.74
C ASP A 600 13.79 23.54 8.73
N VAL A 601 12.67 24.12 9.21
CA VAL A 601 11.68 24.78 8.35
C VAL A 601 12.27 26.08 7.79
N ASP A 602 13.02 26.83 8.60
CA ASP A 602 13.71 28.05 8.16
C ASP A 602 14.84 27.74 7.18
N SER A 603 15.51 26.58 7.32
CA SER A 603 16.53 26.11 6.37
C SER A 603 15.94 25.63 5.04
N LEU A 604 14.64 25.35 4.99
CA LEU A 604 13.94 24.95 3.76
C LEU A 604 13.64 26.15 2.84
N GLU A 605 13.94 27.38 3.28
CA GLU A 605 13.93 28.60 2.47
C GLU A 605 12.65 28.86 1.67
N ILE A 606 11.54 28.44 2.24
CA ILE A 606 10.22 28.71 1.71
C ILE A 606 9.74 30.02 2.34
N GLU A 607 9.60 31.08 1.57
CA GLU A 607 8.79 32.23 1.95
C GLU A 607 7.34 31.81 1.92
N PHE A 608 6.80 31.61 3.11
CA PHE A 608 5.37 31.37 3.29
C PHE A 608 4.65 32.72 3.43
#